data_9e5b1e1a44dc5040a7679a37bd9b21f1
#
_entry.id   9e5b1e1a44dc5040a7679a37bd9b21f1
#
_cell.length_a   1.000
_cell.length_b   1.000
_cell.length_c   1.000
_cell.angle_alpha   90.00
_cell.angle_beta   90.00
_cell.angle_gamma   90.00
#
_symmetry.space_group_name_H-M   'P 1'
#
loop_
_entity.id
_entity.type
_entity.pdbx_description
1 polymer ?
#
loop_
_entity_poly.entity_id
_entity_poly.type
_entity_poly.pdbx_seq_one_letter_code
_entity_poly.pdbx_strand_id
1 'polypeptide(L)'
;NVAYVILGATHPHVLRREGEAYRTALERLAEDLGVSQSVIFHNRYVSLSELVGFICATDIYLTPYLNKAQIVSGTLAYAAGAGKAVVSTPYLYAEELLADGRGTLVPFKDSDAIANAVVGLLDSDVERDTMRKRAYVHCREMIWNEVGNKYIALVEEVLAERQKRPKANFFH
;
A
#
# COMPACT_ATOMS: atom_id res chain seq x y z
N ASN A 1 -23.94 5.73 -1.18
CA ASN A 1 -23.64 4.41 -1.80
C ASN A 1 -22.14 4.18 -1.77
N VAL A 2 -21.70 2.99 -1.35
CA VAL A 2 -20.30 2.57 -1.31
C VAL A 2 -20.15 1.32 -2.18
N ALA A 3 -19.06 1.25 -2.97
CA ALA A 3 -18.65 0.05 -3.68
C ALA A 3 -17.30 -0.44 -3.11
N TYR A 4 -17.25 -1.67 -2.64
CA TYR A 4 -16.03 -2.33 -2.21
C TYR A 4 -15.51 -3.22 -3.34
N VAL A 5 -14.39 -2.84 -3.94
CA VAL A 5 -13.80 -3.56 -5.07
C VAL A 5 -12.64 -4.41 -4.58
N ILE A 6 -12.73 -5.72 -4.79
CA ILE A 6 -11.66 -6.69 -4.53
C ILE A 6 -11.01 -7.03 -5.86
N LEU A 7 -9.79 -6.52 -6.07
CA LEU A 7 -9.07 -6.63 -7.33
C LEU A 7 -7.94 -7.64 -7.24
N GLY A 8 -7.98 -8.66 -8.04
CA GLY A 8 -6.93 -9.67 -8.17
C GLY A 8 -7.45 -11.09 -8.23
N ALA A 9 -6.70 -11.97 -8.85
CA ALA A 9 -6.98 -13.40 -8.89
C ALA A 9 -6.42 -14.11 -7.65
N THR A 10 -7.02 -15.24 -7.31
CA THR A 10 -6.49 -16.13 -6.27
C THR A 10 -5.06 -16.54 -6.61
N HIS A 11 -4.15 -16.42 -5.63
CA HIS A 11 -2.74 -16.71 -5.86
C HIS A 11 -2.53 -18.16 -6.37
N PRO A 12 -1.70 -18.42 -7.40
CA PRO A 12 -1.57 -19.72 -8.02
C PRO A 12 -1.23 -20.88 -7.06
N HIS A 13 -0.48 -20.62 -5.98
CA HIS A 13 -0.22 -21.65 -4.96
C HIS A 13 -1.46 -21.99 -4.12
N VAL A 14 -2.28 -21.01 -3.79
CA VAL A 14 -3.54 -21.22 -3.07
C VAL A 14 -4.54 -21.93 -3.98
N LEU A 15 -4.66 -21.46 -5.23
CA LEU A 15 -5.53 -22.07 -6.23
C LEU A 15 -5.25 -23.56 -6.43
N ARG A 16 -3.98 -23.98 -6.45
CA ARG A 16 -3.59 -25.39 -6.59
C ARG A 16 -3.92 -26.25 -5.37
N ARG A 17 -3.89 -25.68 -4.17
CA ARG A 17 -4.13 -26.41 -2.92
C ARG A 17 -5.57 -26.44 -2.48
N GLU A 18 -6.26 -25.34 -2.66
CA GLU A 18 -7.55 -25.05 -2.03
C GLU A 18 -8.61 -24.61 -3.05
N GLY A 19 -8.22 -24.47 -4.33
CA GLY A 19 -9.11 -23.95 -5.37
C GLY A 19 -9.55 -22.52 -5.06
N GLU A 20 -10.79 -22.21 -5.33
CA GLU A 20 -11.41 -20.91 -5.08
C GLU A 20 -12.19 -20.86 -3.76
N ALA A 21 -11.93 -21.80 -2.84
CA ALA A 21 -12.72 -21.94 -1.61
C ALA A 21 -12.81 -20.67 -0.78
N TYR A 22 -11.66 -19.96 -0.64
CA TYR A 22 -11.61 -18.72 0.13
C TYR A 22 -12.44 -17.60 -0.52
N ARG A 23 -12.31 -17.40 -1.84
CA ARG A 23 -13.10 -16.39 -2.57
C ARG A 23 -14.61 -16.71 -2.50
N THR A 24 -14.97 -17.97 -2.74
CA THR A 24 -16.37 -18.40 -2.65
C THR A 24 -16.95 -18.21 -1.25
N ALA A 25 -16.14 -18.42 -0.20
CA ALA A 25 -16.57 -18.13 1.17
C ALA A 25 -16.83 -16.64 1.40
N LEU A 26 -16.01 -15.75 0.82
CA LEU A 26 -16.25 -14.31 0.91
C LEU A 26 -17.46 -13.85 0.11
N GLU A 27 -17.71 -14.43 -1.07
CA GLU A 27 -18.91 -14.16 -1.87
C GLU A 27 -20.18 -14.54 -1.08
N ARG A 28 -20.21 -15.74 -0.47
CA ARG A 28 -21.32 -16.18 0.40
C ARG A 28 -21.49 -15.27 1.62
N LEU A 29 -20.38 -14.88 2.26
CA LEU A 29 -20.45 -13.95 3.39
C LEU A 29 -21.09 -12.60 2.99
N ALA A 30 -20.77 -12.09 1.80
CA ALA A 30 -21.39 -10.86 1.29
C ALA A 30 -22.90 -11.04 1.03
N GLU A 31 -23.33 -12.22 0.57
CA GLU A 31 -24.75 -12.60 0.41
C GLU A 31 -25.45 -12.67 1.77
N ASP A 32 -24.87 -13.42 2.72
CA ASP A 32 -25.44 -13.61 4.07
C ASP A 32 -25.59 -12.28 4.83
N LEU A 33 -24.67 -11.33 4.60
CA LEU A 33 -24.73 -9.98 5.16
C LEU A 33 -25.64 -9.01 4.36
N GLY A 34 -26.20 -9.45 3.22
CA GLY A 34 -27.06 -8.62 2.38
C GLY A 34 -26.35 -7.47 1.66
N VAL A 35 -25.03 -7.57 1.48
CA VAL A 35 -24.19 -6.51 0.88
C VAL A 35 -23.59 -6.88 -0.49
N SER A 36 -24.00 -8.01 -1.06
CA SER A 36 -23.45 -8.52 -2.33
C SER A 36 -23.50 -7.52 -3.49
N GLN A 37 -24.50 -6.63 -3.50
CA GLN A 37 -24.61 -5.57 -4.53
C GLN A 37 -23.56 -4.48 -4.39
N SER A 38 -22.91 -4.38 -3.25
CA SER A 38 -21.87 -3.39 -2.94
C SER A 38 -20.46 -3.98 -2.96
N VAL A 39 -20.31 -5.30 -3.09
CA VAL A 39 -19.00 -5.98 -3.13
C VAL A 39 -18.74 -6.52 -4.53
N ILE A 40 -17.70 -6.03 -5.16
CA ILE A 40 -17.37 -6.35 -6.56
C ILE A 40 -16.05 -7.13 -6.60
N PHE A 41 -16.12 -8.40 -7.04
CA PHE A 41 -14.94 -9.25 -7.21
C PHE A 41 -14.44 -9.19 -8.66
N HIS A 42 -13.26 -8.62 -8.87
CA HIS A 42 -12.52 -8.71 -10.13
C HIS A 42 -11.50 -9.85 -10.03
N ASN A 43 -11.96 -11.10 -10.19
CA ASN A 43 -11.14 -12.31 -10.06
C ASN A 43 -10.28 -12.53 -11.31
N ARG A 44 -9.38 -11.58 -11.61
CA ARG A 44 -8.41 -11.71 -12.70
C ARG A 44 -7.12 -10.95 -12.37
N TYR A 45 -6.04 -11.41 -12.99
CA TYR A 45 -4.81 -10.63 -12.99
C TYR A 45 -5.00 -9.39 -13.87
N VAL A 46 -4.53 -8.24 -13.37
CA VAL A 46 -4.59 -6.96 -14.08
C VAL A 46 -3.19 -6.48 -14.43
N SER A 47 -3.06 -5.79 -15.56
CA SER A 47 -1.82 -5.10 -15.93
C SER A 47 -1.52 -3.94 -14.97
N LEU A 48 -0.28 -3.46 -14.94
CA LEU A 48 0.08 -2.30 -14.14
C LEU A 48 -0.75 -1.06 -14.52
N SER A 49 -1.02 -0.86 -15.79
CA SER A 49 -1.85 0.25 -16.26
C SER A 49 -3.28 0.17 -15.73
N GLU A 50 -3.89 -1.02 -15.75
CA GLU A 50 -5.22 -1.23 -15.18
C GLU A 50 -5.22 -1.05 -13.66
N LEU A 51 -4.20 -1.59 -12.96
CA LEU A 51 -4.06 -1.41 -11.51
C LEU A 51 -4.00 0.08 -11.14
N VAL A 52 -3.20 0.86 -11.87
CA VAL A 52 -3.11 2.31 -11.67
C VAL A 52 -4.47 2.97 -11.92
N GLY A 53 -5.20 2.56 -12.97
CA GLY A 53 -6.55 3.04 -13.25
C GLY A 53 -7.51 2.80 -12.08
N PHE A 54 -7.53 1.58 -11.52
CA PHE A 54 -8.34 1.25 -10.34
C PHE A 54 -7.92 2.08 -9.11
N ILE A 55 -6.62 2.18 -8.84
CA ILE A 55 -6.11 3.01 -7.74
C ILE A 55 -6.54 4.47 -7.92
N CYS A 56 -6.43 5.03 -9.12
CA CYS A 56 -6.83 6.40 -9.40
C CYS A 56 -8.33 6.64 -9.21
N ALA A 57 -9.17 5.65 -9.49
CA ALA A 57 -10.63 5.72 -9.30
C ALA A 57 -11.07 5.51 -7.84
N THR A 58 -10.19 5.01 -6.96
CA THR A 58 -10.50 4.69 -5.57
C THR A 58 -10.47 5.94 -4.69
N ASP A 59 -11.42 6.09 -3.78
CA ASP A 59 -11.40 7.12 -2.74
C ASP A 59 -10.56 6.69 -1.54
N ILE A 60 -10.74 5.44 -1.09
CA ILE A 60 -10.02 4.84 0.04
C ILE A 60 -9.41 3.52 -0.40
N TYR A 61 -8.11 3.37 -0.22
CA TYR A 61 -7.39 2.13 -0.47
C TYR A 61 -7.25 1.32 0.83
N LEU A 62 -7.68 0.05 0.82
CA LEU A 62 -7.66 -0.83 1.99
C LEU A 62 -6.64 -1.96 1.81
N THR A 63 -5.74 -2.14 2.79
CA THR A 63 -4.74 -3.22 2.80
C THR A 63 -4.65 -3.92 4.16
N PRO A 64 -5.61 -4.84 4.47
CA PRO A 64 -5.72 -5.49 5.77
C PRO A 64 -4.83 -6.76 5.85
N TYR A 65 -3.55 -6.67 5.52
CA TYR A 65 -2.63 -7.81 5.57
C TYR A 65 -2.46 -8.33 6.98
N LEU A 66 -2.27 -9.65 7.13
CA LEU A 66 -2.14 -10.32 8.43
C LEU A 66 -0.69 -10.61 8.83
N ASN A 67 0.26 -10.46 7.92
CA ASN A 67 1.68 -10.71 8.20
C ASN A 67 2.36 -9.44 8.70
N LYS A 68 2.57 -9.35 10.02
CA LYS A 68 3.25 -8.21 10.63
C LYS A 68 4.67 -7.97 10.08
N ALA A 69 5.38 -9.03 9.74
CA ALA A 69 6.77 -8.96 9.25
C ALA A 69 6.90 -8.59 7.77
N GLN A 70 5.82 -8.19 7.10
CA GLN A 70 5.88 -7.79 5.70
C GLN A 70 6.60 -6.45 5.54
N ILE A 71 7.72 -6.48 4.83
CA ILE A 71 8.63 -5.33 4.66
C ILE A 71 8.46 -4.59 3.32
N VAL A 72 7.63 -5.08 2.41
CA VAL A 72 7.36 -4.44 1.12
C VAL A 72 5.90 -4.64 0.70
N SER A 73 5.33 -3.64 0.05
CA SER A 73 4.02 -3.72 -0.61
C SER A 73 3.98 -2.75 -1.79
N GLY A 74 4.12 -3.27 -3.00
CA GLY A 74 4.09 -2.47 -4.22
C GLY A 74 2.77 -1.73 -4.40
N THR A 75 1.65 -2.39 -4.11
CA THR A 75 0.31 -1.77 -4.25
C THR A 75 0.07 -0.68 -3.22
N LEU A 76 0.59 -0.82 -1.99
CA LEU A 76 0.54 0.25 -1.00
C LEU A 76 1.38 1.47 -1.43
N ALA A 77 2.59 1.23 -1.97
CA ALA A 77 3.43 2.30 -2.51
C ALA A 77 2.74 3.05 -3.65
N TYR A 78 2.06 2.33 -4.56
CA TYR A 78 1.29 2.97 -5.63
C TYR A 78 0.11 3.78 -5.10
N ALA A 79 -0.64 3.25 -4.14
CA ALA A 79 -1.79 3.95 -3.56
C ALA A 79 -1.36 5.24 -2.83
N ALA A 80 -0.35 5.16 -1.97
CA ALA A 80 0.20 6.32 -1.28
C ALA A 80 0.82 7.34 -2.27
N GLY A 81 1.57 6.84 -3.27
CA GLY A 81 2.17 7.66 -4.33
C GLY A 81 1.15 8.35 -5.23
N ALA A 82 -0.01 7.75 -5.43
CA ALA A 82 -1.16 8.34 -6.13
C ALA A 82 -1.98 9.30 -5.24
N GLY A 83 -1.59 9.51 -3.98
CA GLY A 83 -2.30 10.37 -3.04
C GLY A 83 -3.67 9.83 -2.67
N LYS A 84 -3.78 8.53 -2.39
CA LYS A 84 -5.02 7.94 -1.90
C LYS A 84 -5.07 7.95 -0.38
N ALA A 85 -6.26 8.09 0.18
CA ALA A 85 -6.46 7.80 1.59
C ALA A 85 -6.29 6.29 1.80
N VAL A 86 -5.53 5.90 2.83
CA VAL A 86 -5.18 4.50 3.07
C VAL A 86 -5.60 4.09 4.46
N VAL A 87 -6.29 2.94 4.54
CA VAL A 87 -6.52 2.19 5.79
C VAL A 87 -5.75 0.88 5.71
N SER A 88 -4.93 0.58 6.71
CA SER A 88 -4.04 -0.58 6.72
C SER A 88 -3.92 -1.20 8.10
N THR A 89 -3.58 -2.49 8.15
CA THR A 89 -3.04 -3.11 9.36
C THR A 89 -1.58 -2.70 9.56
N PRO A 90 -1.05 -2.73 10.82
CA PRO A 90 0.28 -2.23 11.15
C PRO A 90 1.37 -3.26 10.87
N TYR A 91 1.55 -3.65 9.61
CA TYR A 91 2.75 -4.38 9.20
C TYR A 91 3.92 -3.42 8.98
N LEU A 92 5.16 -3.89 9.09
CA LEU A 92 6.37 -3.05 9.15
C LEU A 92 6.42 -1.96 8.09
N TYR A 93 6.17 -2.30 6.84
CA TYR A 93 6.20 -1.30 5.76
C TYR A 93 5.06 -0.28 5.84
N ALA A 94 3.88 -0.71 6.31
CA ALA A 94 2.75 0.21 6.48
C ALA A 94 2.97 1.16 7.66
N GLU A 95 3.56 0.70 8.77
CA GLU A 95 3.90 1.55 9.91
C GLU A 95 4.84 2.69 9.50
N GLU A 96 5.84 2.39 8.66
CA GLU A 96 6.79 3.39 8.16
C GLU A 96 6.13 4.34 7.14
N LEU A 97 5.52 3.79 6.09
CA LEU A 97 5.00 4.60 5.00
C LEU A 97 3.82 5.48 5.41
N LEU A 98 2.95 4.97 6.28
CA LEU A 98 1.71 5.65 6.69
C LEU A 98 1.84 6.48 7.98
N ALA A 99 3.04 6.60 8.56
CA ALA A 99 3.30 7.45 9.72
C ALA A 99 2.87 8.93 9.46
N ASP A 100 2.85 9.73 10.51
CA ASP A 100 2.60 11.19 10.46
C ASP A 100 1.30 11.59 9.75
N GLY A 101 0.26 10.75 9.89
CA GLY A 101 -1.07 10.99 9.31
C GLY A 101 -1.12 10.84 7.79
N ARG A 102 -0.23 10.01 7.20
CA ARG A 102 -0.25 9.63 5.79
C ARG A 102 -1.21 8.46 5.50
N GLY A 103 -1.75 7.84 6.54
CA GLY A 103 -2.75 6.79 6.48
C GLY A 103 -3.29 6.47 7.87
N THR A 104 -4.31 5.62 7.96
CA THR A 104 -4.89 5.13 9.20
C THR A 104 -4.46 3.69 9.42
N LEU A 105 -3.85 3.40 10.58
CA LEU A 105 -3.50 2.05 10.99
C LEU A 105 -4.57 1.51 11.96
N VAL A 106 -5.05 0.30 11.68
CA VAL A 106 -6.07 -0.40 12.47
C VAL A 106 -5.51 -1.74 12.98
N PRO A 107 -5.97 -2.27 14.12
CA PRO A 107 -5.49 -3.54 14.64
C PRO A 107 -5.68 -4.70 13.64
N PHE A 108 -4.83 -5.72 13.74
CA PHE A 108 -5.00 -6.96 12.98
C PHE A 108 -6.30 -7.66 13.37
N LYS A 109 -7.02 -8.19 12.38
CA LYS A 109 -8.26 -8.97 12.54
C LYS A 109 -9.38 -8.22 13.28
N ASP A 110 -9.41 -6.90 13.16
CA ASP A 110 -10.42 -6.05 13.78
C ASP A 110 -11.28 -5.40 12.66
N SER A 111 -12.39 -6.05 12.35
CA SER A 111 -13.33 -5.58 11.32
C SER A 111 -14.03 -4.28 11.72
N ASP A 112 -14.28 -4.09 13.02
CA ASP A 112 -14.96 -2.89 13.53
C ASP A 112 -14.04 -1.67 13.44
N ALA A 113 -12.77 -1.84 13.77
CA ALA A 113 -11.77 -0.78 13.58
C ALA A 113 -11.62 -0.40 12.11
N ILE A 114 -11.61 -1.38 11.20
CA ILE A 114 -11.59 -1.11 9.75
C ILE A 114 -12.84 -0.33 9.33
N ALA A 115 -14.02 -0.79 9.74
CA ALA A 115 -15.29 -0.14 9.41
C ALA A 115 -15.33 1.30 9.91
N ASN A 116 -14.98 1.54 11.18
CA ASN A 116 -14.95 2.87 11.78
C ASN A 116 -13.97 3.81 11.04
N ALA A 117 -12.76 3.33 10.69
CA ALA A 117 -11.78 4.10 9.94
C ALA A 117 -12.29 4.48 8.54
N VAL A 118 -12.90 3.52 7.84
CA VAL A 118 -13.46 3.77 6.49
C VAL A 118 -14.62 4.75 6.55
N VAL A 119 -15.57 4.56 7.48
CA VAL A 119 -16.72 5.46 7.66
C VAL A 119 -16.26 6.87 8.01
N GLY A 120 -15.33 7.02 8.96
CA GLY A 120 -14.79 8.33 9.32
C GLY A 120 -14.18 9.07 8.13
N LEU A 121 -13.42 8.37 7.28
CA LEU A 121 -12.85 8.96 6.07
C LEU A 121 -13.90 9.24 4.98
N LEU A 122 -15.00 8.50 4.91
CA LEU A 122 -16.10 8.79 3.99
C LEU A 122 -16.91 10.00 4.43
N ASP A 123 -17.08 10.19 5.74
CA ASP A 123 -17.85 11.27 6.34
C ASP A 123 -17.09 12.61 6.40
N SER A 124 -15.76 12.58 6.28
CA SER A 124 -14.91 13.77 6.38
C SER A 124 -14.02 13.97 5.16
N ASP A 125 -14.48 14.74 4.19
CA ASP A 125 -13.66 15.13 3.03
C ASP A 125 -12.36 15.83 3.45
N VAL A 126 -12.42 16.66 4.49
CA VAL A 126 -11.26 17.42 4.99
C VAL A 126 -10.20 16.50 5.54
N GLU A 127 -10.57 15.49 6.33
CA GLU A 127 -9.63 14.52 6.89
C GLU A 127 -9.05 13.66 5.78
N ARG A 128 -9.90 13.14 4.90
CA ARG A 128 -9.49 12.34 3.76
C ARG A 128 -8.52 13.09 2.84
N ASP A 129 -8.79 14.33 2.49
CA ASP A 129 -7.94 15.13 1.61
C ASP A 129 -6.63 15.56 2.30
N THR A 130 -6.65 15.81 3.60
CA THR A 130 -5.44 16.09 4.38
C THR A 130 -4.50 14.88 4.37
N MET A 131 -5.02 13.68 4.63
CA MET A 131 -4.28 12.43 4.58
C MET A 131 -3.68 12.18 3.18
N ARG A 132 -4.50 12.31 2.14
CA ARG A 132 -4.11 12.16 0.73
C ARG A 132 -2.96 13.08 0.36
N LYS A 133 -3.04 14.35 0.75
CA LYS A 133 -2.00 15.35 0.49
C LYS A 133 -0.69 15.00 1.18
N ARG A 134 -0.74 14.58 2.45
CA ARG A 134 0.46 14.17 3.21
C ARG A 134 1.14 12.96 2.56
N ALA A 135 0.38 11.93 2.21
CA ALA A 135 0.90 10.74 1.51
C ALA A 135 1.52 11.13 0.16
N TYR A 136 0.83 11.91 -0.65
CA TYR A 136 1.32 12.35 -1.95
C TYR A 136 2.64 13.10 -1.86
N VAL A 137 2.74 14.10 -0.97
CA VAL A 137 3.96 14.91 -0.81
C VAL A 137 5.13 14.04 -0.37
N HIS A 138 4.94 13.19 0.64
CA HIS A 138 5.99 12.28 1.11
C HIS A 138 6.48 11.33 0.01
N CYS A 139 5.58 10.74 -0.76
CA CYS A 139 5.94 9.79 -1.81
C CYS A 139 6.61 10.43 -3.03
N ARG A 140 6.64 11.77 -3.16
CA ARG A 140 7.44 12.43 -4.23
C ARG A 140 8.93 12.14 -4.11
N GLU A 141 9.42 11.90 -2.90
CA GLU A 141 10.82 11.50 -2.68
C GLU A 141 11.12 10.04 -3.10
N MET A 142 10.08 9.24 -3.35
CA MET A 142 10.18 7.82 -3.71
C MET A 142 10.10 7.57 -5.22
N ILE A 143 9.93 8.61 -6.04
CA ILE A 143 9.93 8.45 -7.50
C ILE A 143 11.34 8.15 -8.03
N TRP A 144 11.45 7.39 -9.11
CA TRP A 144 12.72 6.90 -9.62
C TRP A 144 13.76 8.00 -9.89
N ASN A 145 13.34 9.17 -10.37
CA ASN A 145 14.25 10.28 -10.59
C ASN A 145 14.89 10.76 -9.30
N GLU A 146 14.11 10.94 -8.22
CA GLU A 146 14.62 11.36 -6.92
C GLU A 146 15.49 10.28 -6.27
N VAL A 147 15.06 9.02 -6.35
CA VAL A 147 15.87 7.90 -5.88
C VAL A 147 17.18 7.82 -6.66
N GLY A 148 17.16 7.99 -7.97
CA GLY A 148 18.36 8.03 -8.81
C GLY A 148 19.33 9.15 -8.41
N ASN A 149 18.81 10.35 -8.18
CA ASN A 149 19.60 11.49 -7.71
C ASN A 149 20.25 11.21 -6.34
N LYS A 150 19.52 10.60 -5.41
CA LYS A 150 20.06 10.19 -4.10
C LYS A 150 21.20 9.17 -4.24
N TYR A 151 21.08 8.20 -5.16
CA TYR A 151 22.17 7.25 -5.45
C TYR A 151 23.40 7.94 -6.04
N ILE A 152 23.22 8.84 -6.98
CA ILE A 152 24.33 9.61 -7.59
C ILE A 152 25.07 10.41 -6.50
N ALA A 153 24.33 11.17 -5.69
CA ALA A 153 24.90 11.96 -4.60
C ALA A 153 25.69 11.10 -3.60
N LEU A 154 25.16 9.94 -3.22
CA LEU A 154 25.85 9.00 -2.34
C LEU A 154 27.17 8.48 -2.95
N VAL A 155 27.17 8.14 -4.24
CA VAL A 155 28.39 7.71 -4.94
C VAL A 155 29.43 8.81 -4.99
N GLU A 156 29.03 10.04 -5.29
CA GLU A 156 29.92 11.21 -5.30
C GLU A 156 30.53 11.46 -3.92
N GLU A 157 29.74 11.37 -2.85
CA GLU A 157 30.22 11.51 -1.47
C GLU A 157 31.27 10.45 -1.12
N VAL A 158 31.00 9.18 -1.42
CA VAL A 158 31.94 8.06 -1.18
C VAL A 158 33.24 8.24 -1.97
N LEU A 159 33.17 8.68 -3.23
CA LEU A 159 34.35 8.95 -4.03
C LEU A 159 35.20 10.12 -3.48
N ALA A 160 34.55 11.19 -3.04
CA ALA A 160 35.20 12.32 -2.41
C ALA A 160 35.89 11.95 -1.09
N GLU A 161 35.24 11.13 -0.26
CA GLU A 161 35.86 10.61 0.97
C GLU A 161 37.06 9.69 0.68
N ARG A 162 36.96 8.85 -0.34
CA ARG A 162 38.09 7.99 -0.74
C ARG A 162 39.32 8.79 -1.18
N GLN A 163 39.12 9.92 -1.87
CA GLN A 163 40.19 10.79 -2.31
C GLN A 163 40.89 11.49 -1.12
N LYS A 164 40.16 11.76 -0.03
CA LYS A 164 40.70 12.39 1.19
C LYS A 164 41.48 11.43 2.08
N ARG A 165 41.33 10.11 1.93
CA ARG A 165 42.08 9.11 2.71
C ARG A 165 43.52 9.05 2.24
N PRO A 166 44.53 9.26 3.13
CA PRO A 166 45.94 9.13 2.75
C PRO A 166 46.16 7.71 2.20
N LYS A 167 46.91 7.61 1.09
CA LYS A 167 47.34 6.31 0.57
C LYS A 167 48.16 5.63 1.68
N ALA A 168 47.66 4.52 2.21
CA ALA A 168 48.39 3.68 3.11
C ALA A 168 49.68 3.25 2.38
N ASN A 169 50.85 3.72 2.84
CA ASN A 169 52.13 3.24 2.35
C ASN A 169 52.33 1.84 2.88
N PHE A 170 52.00 0.86 2.07
CA PHE A 170 52.35 -0.54 2.28
C PHE A 170 53.74 -0.78 1.66
N PHE A 171 54.77 -0.19 2.26
CA PHE A 171 56.16 -0.62 2.02
C PHE A 171 56.94 -0.37 3.30
N HIS A 172 57.13 -1.41 4.06
CA HIS A 172 58.34 -1.74 4.80
C HIS A 172 58.44 -3.25 4.93
#